data_abac38e0f6ec591338b6eaefce89f650
#
_entry.id   abac38e0f6ec591338b6eaefce89f650
#
_cell.length_a   1.000
_cell.length_b   1.000
_cell.length_c   1.000
_cell.angle_alpha   90.00
_cell.angle_beta   90.00
_cell.angle_gamma   90.00
#
_symmetry.space_group_name_H-M   'P 1'
#
loop_
_entity.id
_entity.type
_entity.pdbx_description
1 polymer ?
#
loop_
_entity_poly.entity_id
_entity_poly.type
_entity_poly.pdbx_seq_one_letter_code
_entity_poly.pdbx_strand_id
1 'polypeptide(L)'
;TLALVSRITAWLQEQPEFETAVNSDLRSLSTVNNVRGTEDGMEVEPFMELAPDDPEGARRLRQAIRDNGMFEGTLAALDDQGTLIMVRESEQGHADQAGSYLKLKAYVDGLSEAGHPEQIFLAGRPVIEGIFYIAIPAEGRRLMPFVLAVISLLVLLSFRTLRSVGVC
;
A
#
# COMPACT_ATOMS: atom_id res chain seq x y z
N THR A 1 5.53 9.91 -14.51
CA THR A 1 5.18 8.56 -13.95
C THR A 1 6.44 7.80 -13.52
N LEU A 2 7.44 7.55 -14.40
CA LEU A 2 8.64 6.75 -14.03
C LEU A 2 9.46 7.39 -12.90
N ALA A 3 9.67 8.69 -12.93
CA ALA A 3 10.32 9.42 -11.83
C ALA A 3 9.56 9.30 -10.50
N LEU A 4 8.23 9.24 -10.57
CA LEU A 4 7.39 9.01 -9.40
C LEU A 4 7.58 7.59 -8.83
N VAL A 5 7.71 6.58 -9.69
CA VAL A 5 8.01 5.19 -9.27
C VAL A 5 9.34 5.13 -8.51
N SER A 6 10.41 5.72 -9.07
CA SER A 6 11.72 5.77 -8.41
C SER A 6 11.64 6.49 -7.06
N ARG A 7 10.94 7.62 -6.99
CA ARG A 7 10.77 8.41 -5.77
C ARG A 7 10.01 7.66 -4.68
N ILE A 8 8.90 6.98 -5.03
CA ILE A 8 8.13 6.17 -4.08
C ILE A 8 8.98 4.98 -3.62
N THR A 9 9.68 4.32 -4.54
CA THR A 9 10.55 3.18 -4.21
C THR A 9 11.67 3.58 -3.25
N ALA A 10 12.35 4.70 -3.51
CA ALA A 10 13.40 5.23 -2.63
C ALA A 10 12.85 5.58 -1.23
N TRP A 11 11.68 6.22 -1.18
CA TRP A 11 11.03 6.53 0.10
C TRP A 11 10.69 5.26 0.88
N LEU A 12 10.15 4.22 0.22
CA LEU A 12 9.85 2.94 0.88
C LEU A 12 11.10 2.29 1.47
N GLN A 13 12.24 2.38 0.79
CA GLN A 13 13.52 1.83 1.27
C GLN A 13 14.04 2.47 2.56
N GLU A 14 13.62 3.68 2.87
CA GLU A 14 13.98 4.39 4.08
C GLU A 14 13.05 4.09 5.27
N GLN A 15 11.94 3.38 5.04
CA GLN A 15 10.92 3.14 6.07
C GLN A 15 11.14 1.78 6.75
N PRO A 16 11.35 1.73 8.08
CA PRO A 16 11.56 0.49 8.80
C PRO A 16 10.30 -0.40 8.90
N GLU A 17 9.14 0.17 8.60
CA GLU A 17 7.86 -0.55 8.58
C GLU A 17 7.74 -1.51 7.39
N PHE A 18 8.62 -1.40 6.39
CA PHE A 18 8.59 -2.24 5.20
C PHE A 18 9.88 -3.03 5.02
N GLU A 19 9.74 -4.27 4.55
CA GLU A 19 10.88 -5.08 4.13
C GLU A 19 11.39 -4.57 2.79
N THR A 20 12.67 -4.27 2.73
CA THR A 20 13.27 -3.60 1.57
C THR A 20 14.37 -4.42 0.92
N ALA A 21 14.47 -5.71 1.25
CA ALA A 21 15.41 -6.59 0.57
C ALA A 21 15.14 -6.57 -0.94
N VAL A 22 16.11 -6.08 -1.69
CA VAL A 22 16.00 -5.88 -3.14
C VAL A 22 15.75 -7.22 -3.82
N ASN A 23 14.83 -7.23 -4.77
CA ASN A 23 14.36 -8.39 -5.56
C ASN A 23 13.53 -9.44 -4.83
N SER A 24 13.34 -9.35 -3.51
CA SER A 24 12.45 -10.28 -2.79
C SER A 24 11.21 -9.61 -2.24
N ASP A 25 11.37 -8.55 -1.48
CA ASP A 25 10.32 -7.96 -0.67
C ASP A 25 9.83 -6.60 -1.19
N LEU A 26 10.71 -5.85 -1.88
CA LEU A 26 10.36 -4.63 -2.61
C LEU A 26 10.58 -4.83 -4.10
N ARG A 27 9.49 -4.86 -4.86
CA ARG A 27 9.48 -5.02 -6.32
C ARG A 27 8.82 -3.84 -7.01
N SER A 28 9.59 -3.15 -7.81
CA SER A 28 9.16 -2.07 -8.69
C SER A 28 10.00 -2.10 -9.96
N LEU A 29 9.64 -1.31 -10.95
CA LEU A 29 10.48 -1.16 -12.14
C LEU A 29 11.90 -0.62 -11.81
N SER A 30 12.08 0.03 -10.65
CA SER A 30 13.38 0.54 -10.19
C SER A 30 14.22 -0.49 -9.45
N THR A 31 13.64 -1.62 -9.03
CA THR A 31 14.37 -2.62 -8.23
C THR A 31 14.55 -3.96 -8.92
N VAL A 32 13.77 -4.23 -9.95
CA VAL A 32 13.84 -5.50 -10.68
C VAL A 32 14.90 -5.45 -11.78
N ASN A 33 15.50 -6.60 -12.05
CA ASN A 33 16.51 -6.77 -13.09
C ASN A 33 15.90 -7.37 -14.35
N ASN A 34 16.39 -6.91 -15.49
CA ASN A 34 16.18 -7.52 -16.78
C ASN A 34 17.21 -8.62 -16.98
N VAL A 35 16.75 -9.85 -17.13
CA VAL A 35 17.62 -11.00 -17.39
C VAL A 35 17.47 -11.38 -18.85
N ARG A 36 18.55 -11.28 -19.62
CA ARG A 36 18.60 -11.66 -21.03
C ARG A 36 19.53 -12.84 -21.23
N GLY A 37 19.10 -13.82 -22.00
CA GLY A 37 19.98 -14.87 -22.50
C GLY A 37 20.85 -14.31 -23.63
N THR A 38 22.16 -14.54 -23.56
CA THR A 38 23.14 -14.25 -24.62
C THR A 38 23.79 -15.55 -25.07
N GLU A 39 24.48 -15.54 -26.19
CA GLU A 39 25.20 -16.73 -26.68
C GLU A 39 26.26 -17.24 -25.71
N ASP A 40 26.83 -16.35 -24.90
CA ASP A 40 27.89 -16.64 -23.93
C ASP A 40 27.37 -16.82 -22.47
N GLY A 41 26.03 -16.71 -22.23
CA GLY A 41 25.47 -16.85 -20.89
C GLY A 41 24.21 -16.02 -20.62
N MET A 42 24.10 -15.50 -19.41
CA MET A 42 23.01 -14.61 -19.01
C MET A 42 23.55 -13.23 -18.64
N GLU A 43 22.95 -12.20 -19.20
CA GLU A 43 23.20 -10.81 -18.87
C GLU A 43 22.11 -10.32 -17.92
N VAL A 44 22.51 -9.70 -16.79
CA VAL A 44 21.60 -9.19 -15.77
C VAL A 44 21.83 -7.69 -15.65
N GLU A 45 20.86 -6.90 -16.07
CA GLU A 45 20.91 -5.44 -16.00
C GLU A 45 19.67 -4.92 -15.26
N PRO A 46 19.78 -3.83 -14.47
CA PRO A 46 18.60 -3.20 -13.90
C PRO A 46 17.67 -2.72 -15.01
N PHE A 47 16.35 -2.90 -14.86
CA PHE A 47 15.38 -2.35 -15.81
C PHE A 47 15.44 -0.84 -15.87
N MET A 48 15.58 -0.21 -14.70
CA MET A 48 15.55 1.22 -14.56
C MET A 48 16.45 1.64 -13.40
N GLU A 49 17.71 1.90 -13.67
CA GLU A 49 18.66 2.40 -12.67
C GLU A 49 18.33 3.86 -12.28
N LEU A 50 17.97 4.68 -13.26
CA LEU A 50 17.42 6.02 -13.11
C LEU A 50 16.18 6.17 -13.99
N ALA A 51 15.20 6.93 -13.54
CA ALA A 51 14.04 7.23 -14.37
C ALA A 51 14.53 7.92 -15.66
N PRO A 52 14.16 7.42 -16.85
CA PRO A 52 14.58 8.05 -18.10
C PRO A 52 13.98 9.46 -18.20
N ASP A 53 14.84 10.44 -18.43
CA ASP A 53 14.45 11.84 -18.58
C ASP A 53 14.01 12.17 -20.00
N ASP A 54 14.29 11.28 -20.95
CA ASP A 54 13.99 11.47 -22.35
C ASP A 54 12.91 10.47 -22.87
N PRO A 55 12.18 10.86 -23.92
CA PRO A 55 11.16 9.98 -24.53
C PRO A 55 11.74 8.72 -25.18
N GLU A 56 13.02 8.73 -25.52
CA GLU A 56 13.68 7.58 -26.13
C GLU A 56 14.04 6.52 -25.08
N GLY A 57 14.55 6.93 -23.93
CA GLY A 57 14.77 6.06 -22.78
C GLY A 57 13.47 5.40 -22.29
N ALA A 58 12.39 6.18 -22.23
CA ALA A 58 11.07 5.64 -21.91
C ALA A 58 10.57 4.59 -22.93
N ARG A 59 10.84 4.78 -24.21
CA ARG A 59 10.52 3.79 -25.26
C ARG A 59 11.38 2.53 -25.14
N ARG A 60 12.68 2.68 -24.86
CA ARG A 60 13.59 1.53 -24.65
C ARG A 60 13.16 0.70 -23.43
N LEU A 61 12.81 1.36 -22.33
CA LEU A 61 12.30 0.68 -21.14
C LEU A 61 11.00 -0.10 -21.45
N ARG A 62 10.06 0.53 -22.14
CA ARG A 62 8.81 -0.13 -22.57
C ARG A 62 9.07 -1.35 -23.44
N GLN A 63 9.99 -1.25 -24.38
CA GLN A 63 10.38 -2.38 -25.22
C GLN A 63 11.01 -3.50 -24.39
N ALA A 64 11.91 -3.18 -23.46
CA ALA A 64 12.54 -4.16 -22.58
C ALA A 64 11.52 -4.91 -21.70
N ILE A 65 10.47 -4.21 -21.21
CA ILE A 65 9.38 -4.83 -20.44
C ILE A 65 8.61 -5.83 -21.30
N ARG A 66 8.27 -5.46 -22.54
CA ARG A 66 7.57 -6.35 -23.49
C ARG A 66 8.40 -7.55 -23.91
N ASP A 67 9.68 -7.35 -24.19
CA ASP A 67 10.59 -8.41 -24.58
C ASP A 67 10.81 -9.45 -23.47
N ASN A 68 10.74 -9.03 -22.22
CA ASN A 68 10.91 -9.92 -21.08
C ASN A 68 9.64 -10.73 -20.75
N GLY A 69 8.44 -10.23 -21.06
CA GLY A 69 7.16 -10.89 -20.85
C GLY A 69 6.78 -11.24 -19.38
N MET A 70 7.76 -11.27 -18.48
CA MET A 70 7.54 -11.61 -17.06
C MET A 70 6.89 -10.46 -16.30
N PHE A 71 7.19 -9.23 -16.67
CA PHE A 71 6.75 -8.02 -15.95
C PHE A 71 5.57 -7.34 -16.62
N GLU A 72 5.26 -7.70 -17.86
CA GLU A 72 4.07 -7.26 -18.57
C GLU A 72 2.82 -7.90 -17.91
N GLY A 73 1.85 -7.08 -17.56
CA GLY A 73 0.66 -7.51 -16.81
C GLY A 73 0.88 -7.79 -15.30
N THR A 74 2.12 -7.61 -14.81
CA THR A 74 2.45 -7.74 -13.37
C THR A 74 2.94 -6.42 -12.80
N LEU A 75 4.14 -5.98 -13.12
CA LEU A 75 4.69 -4.69 -12.68
C LEU A 75 4.33 -3.54 -13.62
N ALA A 76 4.11 -3.81 -14.90
CA ALA A 76 3.62 -2.85 -15.86
C ALA A 76 2.27 -3.34 -16.44
N ALA A 77 1.32 -2.44 -16.56
CA ALA A 77 0.02 -2.74 -17.15
C ALA A 77 0.15 -2.99 -18.66
N LEU A 78 -0.72 -3.86 -19.20
CA LEU A 78 -0.74 -4.22 -20.63
C LEU A 78 -1.01 -3.02 -21.56
N ASP A 79 -1.67 -2.00 -21.05
CA ASP A 79 -1.99 -0.76 -21.76
C ASP A 79 -0.94 0.35 -21.59
N ASP A 80 0.19 0.03 -20.94
CA ASP A 80 1.27 0.97 -20.61
C ASP A 80 0.84 2.18 -19.74
N GLN A 81 -0.35 2.16 -19.13
CA GLN A 81 -0.89 3.29 -18.37
C GLN A 81 -0.73 3.17 -16.86
N GLY A 82 -0.31 2.01 -16.38
CA GLY A 82 -0.14 1.74 -14.97
C GLY A 82 1.13 0.98 -14.66
N THR A 83 1.60 1.13 -13.43
CA THR A 83 2.69 0.34 -12.87
C THR A 83 2.38 -0.01 -11.42
N LEU A 84 2.90 -1.13 -10.95
CA LEU A 84 2.72 -1.65 -9.62
C LEU A 84 4.03 -1.61 -8.84
N ILE A 85 3.96 -1.14 -7.61
CA ILE A 85 5.03 -1.29 -6.62
C ILE A 85 4.51 -2.26 -5.57
N MET A 86 5.19 -3.38 -5.39
CA MET A 86 4.88 -4.36 -4.36
C MET A 86 5.92 -4.25 -3.25
N VAL A 87 5.46 -4.15 -2.02
CA VAL A 87 6.31 -4.14 -0.84
C VAL A 87 5.70 -5.03 0.23
N ARG A 88 6.56 -5.75 0.97
CA ARG A 88 6.15 -6.53 2.12
C ARG A 88 6.25 -5.68 3.37
N GLU A 89 5.32 -5.86 4.28
CA GLU A 89 5.38 -5.27 5.62
C GLU A 89 6.41 -6.02 6.47
N SER A 90 7.21 -5.27 7.22
CA SER A 90 8.18 -5.81 8.17
C SER A 90 7.49 -6.27 9.48
N GLU A 91 8.20 -6.95 10.35
CA GLU A 91 7.70 -7.29 11.68
C GLU A 91 7.28 -6.03 12.47
N GLN A 92 8.03 -4.93 12.32
CA GLN A 92 7.71 -3.65 12.94
C GLN A 92 6.44 -3.04 12.36
N GLY A 93 6.27 -3.08 11.04
CA GLY A 93 5.05 -2.62 10.38
C GLY A 93 3.85 -3.44 10.78
N HIS A 94 4.02 -4.77 10.84
CA HIS A 94 2.96 -5.68 11.26
C HIS A 94 2.54 -5.47 12.73
N ALA A 95 3.45 -5.04 13.60
CA ALA A 95 3.14 -4.70 14.99
C ALA A 95 2.33 -3.40 15.12
N ASP A 96 2.47 -2.46 14.19
CA ASP A 96 1.70 -1.20 14.15
C ASP A 96 1.08 -0.94 12.77
N GLN A 97 0.14 -1.79 12.39
CA GLN A 97 -0.54 -1.71 11.10
C GLN A 97 -1.30 -0.39 10.88
N ALA A 98 -1.86 0.18 11.94
CA ALA A 98 -2.53 1.47 11.85
C ALA A 98 -1.54 2.61 11.55
N GLY A 99 -0.40 2.63 12.23
CA GLY A 99 0.66 3.59 12.02
C GLY A 99 1.29 3.46 10.62
N SER A 100 1.62 2.25 10.21
CA SER A 100 2.16 1.94 8.87
C SER A 100 1.23 2.41 7.76
N TYR A 101 -0.07 2.10 7.89
CA TYR A 101 -1.08 2.57 6.93
C TYR A 101 -1.20 4.09 6.88
N LEU A 102 -1.29 4.74 8.05
CA LEU A 102 -1.41 6.21 8.12
C LEU A 102 -0.20 6.91 7.53
N LYS A 103 0.99 6.40 7.78
CA LYS A 103 2.25 6.93 7.26
C LYS A 103 2.30 6.81 5.73
N LEU A 104 1.96 5.62 5.20
CA LEU A 104 1.89 5.39 3.76
C LEU A 104 0.84 6.27 3.10
N LYS A 105 -0.35 6.35 3.71
CA LYS A 105 -1.44 7.20 3.21
C LYS A 105 -1.06 8.67 3.21
N ALA A 106 -0.46 9.19 4.28
CA ALA A 106 -0.03 10.59 4.35
C ALA A 106 1.01 10.92 3.27
N TYR A 107 1.93 10.00 2.99
CA TYR A 107 2.90 10.17 1.93
C TYR A 107 2.23 10.24 0.54
N VAL A 108 1.31 9.32 0.25
CA VAL A 108 0.58 9.30 -1.03
C VAL A 108 -0.33 10.51 -1.19
N ASP A 109 -1.05 10.91 -0.13
CA ASP A 109 -1.88 12.12 -0.14
C ASP A 109 -1.02 13.36 -0.43
N GLY A 110 0.16 13.46 0.20
CA GLY A 110 1.11 14.56 -0.05
C GLY A 110 1.62 14.60 -1.49
N LEU A 111 1.82 13.46 -2.14
CA LEU A 111 2.16 13.41 -3.57
C LEU A 111 1.01 13.93 -4.44
N SER A 112 -0.23 13.58 -4.12
CA SER A 112 -1.41 14.05 -4.84
C SER A 112 -1.61 15.56 -4.68
N GLU A 113 -1.39 16.09 -3.48
CA GLU A 113 -1.45 17.54 -3.21
C GLU A 113 -0.33 18.32 -3.90
N ALA A 114 0.82 17.71 -4.13
CA ALA A 114 1.93 18.31 -4.89
C ALA A 114 1.64 18.46 -6.39
N GLY A 115 0.45 18.07 -6.85
CA GLY A 115 -0.02 18.28 -8.23
C GLY A 115 0.48 17.23 -9.22
N HIS A 116 0.87 16.06 -8.76
CA HIS A 116 1.16 14.94 -9.65
C HIS A 116 -0.13 14.48 -10.34
N PRO A 117 -0.17 14.39 -11.66
CA PRO A 117 -1.37 14.02 -12.40
C PRO A 117 -1.71 12.53 -12.29
N GLU A 118 -0.79 11.72 -11.81
CA GLU A 118 -0.95 10.29 -11.66
C GLU A 118 -1.87 9.95 -10.48
N GLN A 119 -2.78 8.99 -10.70
CA GLN A 119 -3.58 8.43 -9.63
C GLN A 119 -2.82 7.31 -8.94
N ILE A 120 -2.69 7.39 -7.62
CA ILE A 120 -2.00 6.39 -6.80
C ILE A 120 -3.05 5.66 -5.96
N PHE A 121 -3.09 4.34 -6.08
CA PHE A 121 -3.98 3.48 -5.31
C PHE A 121 -3.19 2.63 -4.34
N LEU A 122 -3.63 2.59 -3.10
CA LEU A 122 -3.10 1.69 -2.08
C LEU A 122 -4.00 0.45 -1.98
N ALA A 123 -3.38 -0.72 -2.02
CA ALA A 123 -4.10 -1.99 -1.92
C ALA A 123 -3.29 -3.02 -1.13
N GLY A 124 -3.97 -4.06 -0.71
CA GLY A 124 -3.35 -5.18 0.00
C GLY A 124 -3.85 -5.33 1.43
N ARG A 125 -3.45 -6.44 2.04
CA ARG A 125 -3.88 -6.80 3.39
C ARG A 125 -3.53 -5.74 4.44
N PRO A 126 -2.29 -5.18 4.49
CA PRO A 126 -1.94 -4.16 5.49
C PRO A 126 -2.82 -2.90 5.40
N VAL A 127 -3.23 -2.52 4.19
CA VAL A 127 -4.14 -1.37 3.98
C VAL A 127 -5.51 -1.64 4.59
N ILE A 128 -6.06 -2.83 4.33
CA ILE A 128 -7.38 -3.24 4.85
C ILE A 128 -7.34 -3.32 6.37
N GLU A 129 -6.33 -3.98 6.93
CA GLU A 129 -6.14 -4.13 8.38
C GLU A 129 -5.94 -2.77 9.05
N GLY A 130 -5.10 -1.89 8.48
CA GLY A 130 -4.91 -0.52 8.97
C GLY A 130 -6.19 0.30 9.01
N ILE A 131 -7.02 0.21 7.97
CA ILE A 131 -8.34 0.87 7.94
C ILE A 131 -9.23 0.32 9.06
N PHE A 132 -9.28 -0.99 9.28
CA PHE A 132 -10.09 -1.60 10.34
C PHE A 132 -9.63 -1.16 11.74
N TYR A 133 -8.34 -1.08 12.00
CA TYR A 133 -7.81 -0.61 13.29
C TYR A 133 -8.21 0.84 13.59
N ILE A 134 -8.43 1.66 12.58
CA ILE A 134 -8.85 3.05 12.73
C ILE A 134 -10.38 3.15 12.79
N ALA A 135 -11.09 2.47 11.89
CA ALA A 135 -12.54 2.61 11.74
C ALA A 135 -13.33 1.97 12.90
N ILE A 136 -12.96 0.75 13.32
CA ILE A 136 -13.71 0.01 14.35
C ILE A 136 -13.79 0.77 15.68
N PRO A 137 -12.70 1.31 16.25
CA PRO A 137 -12.80 2.07 17.49
C PRO A 137 -13.58 3.38 17.36
N ALA A 138 -13.53 4.01 16.19
CA ALA A 138 -14.27 5.25 15.93
C ALA A 138 -15.78 5.01 15.87
N GLU A 139 -16.19 3.99 15.15
CA GLU A 139 -17.58 3.55 15.04
C GLU A 139 -18.11 3.04 16.39
N GLY A 140 -17.33 2.21 17.08
CA GLY A 140 -17.67 1.67 18.40
C GLY A 140 -18.01 2.76 19.41
N ARG A 141 -17.23 3.84 19.46
CA ARG A 141 -17.51 4.97 20.36
C ARG A 141 -18.84 5.66 20.09
N ARG A 142 -19.29 5.67 18.85
CA ARG A 142 -20.60 6.26 18.48
C ARG A 142 -21.76 5.33 18.80
N LEU A 143 -21.59 4.02 18.63
CA LEU A 143 -22.65 3.03 18.80
C LEU A 143 -22.83 2.61 20.28
N MET A 144 -21.75 2.60 21.09
CA MET A 144 -21.81 2.19 22.49
C MET A 144 -22.89 2.87 23.33
N PRO A 145 -23.02 4.22 23.34
CA PRO A 145 -24.05 4.87 24.11
C PRO A 145 -25.47 4.50 23.67
N PHE A 146 -25.67 4.28 22.38
CA PHE A 146 -26.96 3.85 21.84
C PHE A 146 -27.29 2.41 22.27
N VAL A 147 -26.34 1.49 22.19
CA VAL A 147 -26.51 0.10 22.66
C VAL A 147 -26.82 0.06 24.15
N LEU A 148 -26.07 0.83 24.95
CA LEU A 148 -26.32 0.92 26.41
C LEU A 148 -27.69 1.50 26.70
N ALA A 149 -28.15 2.51 25.98
CA ALA A 149 -29.48 3.08 26.14
C ALA A 149 -30.59 2.07 25.83
N VAL A 150 -30.46 1.31 24.75
CA VAL A 150 -31.40 0.25 24.35
C VAL A 150 -31.46 -0.86 25.42
N ILE A 151 -30.29 -1.35 25.86
CA ILE A 151 -30.22 -2.39 26.89
C ILE A 151 -30.86 -1.87 28.19
N SER A 152 -30.54 -0.64 28.64
CA SER A 152 -31.11 -0.04 29.83
C SER A 152 -32.62 0.10 29.74
N LEU A 153 -33.14 0.49 28.58
CA LEU A 153 -34.58 0.58 28.33
C LEU A 153 -35.26 -0.79 28.41
N LEU A 154 -34.65 -1.82 27.80
CA LEU A 154 -35.19 -3.18 27.88
C LEU A 154 -35.22 -3.72 29.32
N VAL A 155 -34.15 -3.47 30.07
CA VAL A 155 -34.09 -3.86 31.50
C VAL A 155 -35.17 -3.13 32.30
N LEU A 156 -35.35 -1.82 32.11
CA LEU A 156 -36.41 -1.05 32.75
C LEU A 156 -37.82 -1.56 32.44
N LEU A 157 -38.06 -1.89 31.15
CA LEU A 157 -39.36 -2.43 30.73
C LEU A 157 -39.60 -3.85 31.28
N SER A 158 -38.56 -4.67 31.35
CA SER A 158 -38.64 -6.05 31.84
C SER A 158 -38.92 -6.13 33.34
N PHE A 159 -38.22 -5.32 34.10
CA PHE A 159 -38.35 -5.35 35.57
C PHE A 159 -39.41 -4.38 36.15
N ARG A 160 -39.98 -3.54 35.32
CA ARG A 160 -41.11 -2.64 35.65
C ARG A 160 -40.96 -1.78 36.92
N THR A 161 -39.77 -1.76 37.51
CA THR A 161 -39.48 -0.94 38.72
C THR A 161 -38.05 -0.38 38.62
N LEU A 162 -37.94 0.92 38.78
CA LEU A 162 -36.65 1.65 38.88
C LEU A 162 -35.77 1.18 40.05
N ARG A 163 -36.35 0.49 41.05
CA ARG A 163 -35.62 -0.02 42.22
C ARG A 163 -34.69 -1.18 41.91
N SER A 164 -34.91 -1.95 40.83
CA SER A 164 -34.07 -3.10 40.47
C SER A 164 -32.79 -2.68 39.75
N VAL A 165 -32.72 -1.50 39.18
CA VAL A 165 -31.57 -1.02 38.40
C VAL A 165 -30.51 -0.35 39.29
N GLY A 166 -30.89 0.08 40.50
CA GLY A 166 -29.97 0.77 41.42
C GLY A 166 -29.28 -0.15 42.45
N VAL A 167 -29.48 -1.47 42.40
CA VAL A 167 -28.96 -2.45 43.36
C VAL A 167 -27.90 -3.40 42.78
N CYS A 168 -27.46 -3.18 41.53
CA CYS A 168 -26.32 -3.91 40.96
C CYS A 168 -25.08 -3.06 40.91
#